data_7de09672e1c736e70223b401ce9720b5
#
_entry.id   7de09672e1c736e70223b401ce9720b5
#
_cell.length_a   1.000
_cell.length_b   1.000
_cell.length_c   1.000
_cell.angle_alpha   90.00
_cell.angle_beta   90.00
_cell.angle_gamma   90.00
#
_symmetry.space_group_name_H-M   'P 1'
#
loop_
_entity.id
_entity.type
_entity.pdbx_description
1 polymer ?
#
loop_
_entity_poly.entity_id
_entity_poly.type
_entity_poly.pdbx_seq_one_letter_code
_entity_poly.pdbx_strand_id
1 'polypeptide(L)'
;EEKYKLIKIMTILLVTFLITKISYAECLTDQKIKEIISGAPLTPITGISGDITLEDAYCSQKKYINILKDLNGKPVGYKVGFTGKSTQERFKILTPATAVLFEHMFVKNGSSIDRNFGHRALIEPDLMMIVKDSKIMNATNAIEASKHISSIHPYIEMPALQIAKGEPITGGVIVAINMVATKMVMGPGILMQSNIEFIESLSTMETIFEDEMGTIIQKSPGSTLMGNPMNVVLWLVEEFNRKGITLKAGDRLSLGSVGKLFPLKEGNKTYTYSLNGISKIPAKVSIKIN
;
A
#
# COMPACT_ATOMS: atom_id res chain seq x y z
N GLU A 1 51.36 -29.68 -33.71
CA GLU A 1 50.02 -29.38 -34.25
C GLU A 1 48.88 -29.97 -33.41
N GLU A 2 48.97 -31.19 -32.93
CA GLU A 2 47.93 -31.81 -32.07
C GLU A 2 47.75 -31.11 -30.71
N LYS A 3 48.81 -30.66 -30.06
CA LYS A 3 48.75 -29.91 -28.80
C LYS A 3 47.99 -28.60 -28.95
N TYR A 4 48.09 -27.88 -30.09
CA TYR A 4 47.35 -26.65 -30.35
C TYR A 4 45.87 -26.88 -30.65
N LYS A 5 45.50 -28.03 -31.22
CA LYS A 5 44.08 -28.42 -31.40
C LYS A 5 43.40 -28.77 -30.08
N LEU A 6 44.07 -29.45 -29.16
CA LEU A 6 43.55 -29.77 -27.83
C LEU A 6 43.33 -28.53 -27.00
N ILE A 7 44.24 -27.53 -27.04
CA ILE A 7 44.11 -26.28 -26.31
C ILE A 7 42.94 -25.45 -26.86
N LYS A 8 42.74 -25.39 -28.19
CA LYS A 8 41.56 -24.72 -28.76
C LYS A 8 40.22 -25.37 -28.41
N ILE A 9 40.17 -26.70 -28.34
CA ILE A 9 38.96 -27.44 -27.96
C ILE A 9 38.65 -27.23 -26.47
N MET A 10 39.68 -27.25 -25.59
CA MET A 10 39.48 -26.93 -24.15
C MET A 10 39.06 -25.46 -23.92
N THR A 11 39.59 -24.51 -24.68
CA THR A 11 39.19 -23.09 -24.54
C THR A 11 37.76 -22.86 -25.03
N ILE A 12 37.29 -23.59 -26.05
CA ILE A 12 35.91 -23.50 -26.55
C ILE A 12 34.95 -24.18 -25.57
N LEU A 13 35.35 -25.30 -24.91
CA LEU A 13 34.53 -25.93 -23.88
C LEU A 13 34.45 -25.16 -22.57
N LEU A 14 35.47 -24.36 -22.21
CA LEU A 14 35.42 -23.50 -21.02
C LEU A 14 34.54 -22.22 -21.23
N VAL A 15 34.39 -21.72 -22.45
CA VAL A 15 33.56 -20.55 -22.77
C VAL A 15 32.06 -20.92 -22.80
N THR A 16 31.72 -22.16 -23.06
CA THR A 16 30.32 -22.62 -23.08
C THR A 16 29.73 -22.90 -21.70
N PHE A 17 30.51 -22.90 -20.61
CA PHE A 17 30.03 -23.17 -19.25
C PHE A 17 29.76 -21.96 -18.40
N LEU A 18 29.93 -20.74 -18.94
CA LEU A 18 29.65 -19.47 -18.27
C LEU A 18 28.42 -18.76 -18.82
N ILE A 19 27.43 -19.51 -19.32
CA ILE A 19 26.07 -18.99 -19.38
C ILE A 19 25.49 -19.21 -17.99
N THR A 20 25.85 -18.32 -17.06
CA THR A 20 25.04 -18.11 -15.88
C THR A 20 23.63 -17.87 -16.37
N LYS A 21 22.71 -18.78 -16.06
CA LYS A 21 21.29 -18.50 -16.16
C LYS A 21 21.04 -17.28 -15.27
N ILE A 22 21.10 -16.08 -15.87
CA ILE A 22 20.48 -14.91 -15.25
C ILE A 22 19.01 -15.29 -15.22
N SER A 23 18.56 -15.78 -14.08
CA SER A 23 17.14 -15.96 -13.81
C SER A 23 16.56 -14.57 -13.74
N TYR A 24 16.07 -14.06 -14.86
CA TYR A 24 15.18 -12.92 -14.83
C TYR A 24 13.97 -13.37 -14.05
N ALA A 25 13.75 -12.76 -12.88
CA ALA A 25 12.47 -12.89 -12.22
C ALA A 25 11.43 -12.34 -13.22
N GLU A 26 10.51 -13.18 -13.64
CA GLU A 26 9.52 -12.80 -14.63
C GLU A 26 8.24 -12.32 -13.93
N CYS A 27 7.56 -11.37 -14.58
CA CYS A 27 6.18 -11.00 -14.26
C CYS A 27 5.32 -12.27 -14.14
N LEU A 28 4.49 -12.38 -13.10
CA LEU A 28 3.63 -13.53 -12.87
C LEU A 28 2.77 -13.82 -14.10
N THR A 29 2.58 -15.10 -14.40
CA THR A 29 1.75 -15.53 -15.52
C THR A 29 0.29 -15.13 -15.29
N ASP A 30 -0.48 -14.96 -16.37
CA ASP A 30 -1.90 -14.65 -16.28
C ASP A 30 -2.68 -15.75 -15.55
N GLN A 31 -2.27 -17.01 -15.71
CA GLN A 31 -2.85 -18.15 -14.99
C GLN A 31 -2.61 -18.03 -13.49
N LYS A 32 -1.38 -17.67 -13.06
CA LYS A 32 -1.07 -17.47 -11.65
C LYS A 32 -1.84 -16.31 -11.03
N ILE A 33 -1.97 -15.21 -11.76
CA ILE A 33 -2.78 -14.06 -11.31
C ILE A 33 -4.27 -14.46 -11.16
N LYS A 34 -4.84 -15.19 -12.11
CA LYS A 34 -6.22 -15.68 -12.03
C LYS A 34 -6.43 -16.61 -10.83
N GLU A 35 -5.48 -17.52 -10.59
CA GLU A 35 -5.48 -18.41 -9.41
C GLU A 35 -5.53 -17.58 -8.11
N ILE A 36 -4.63 -16.59 -7.97
CA ILE A 36 -4.57 -15.72 -6.79
C ILE A 36 -5.91 -14.99 -6.58
N ILE A 37 -6.45 -14.38 -7.64
CA ILE A 37 -7.70 -13.60 -7.54
C ILE A 37 -8.89 -14.50 -7.21
N SER A 38 -8.97 -15.69 -7.79
CA SER A 38 -10.09 -16.61 -7.51
C SER A 38 -10.11 -17.11 -6.07
N GLY A 39 -8.97 -17.18 -5.41
CA GLY A 39 -8.86 -17.56 -4.00
C GLY A 39 -8.89 -16.36 -3.02
N ALA A 40 -8.73 -15.13 -3.52
CA ALA A 40 -8.65 -13.95 -2.67
C ALA A 40 -9.99 -13.63 -1.99
N PRO A 41 -9.95 -13.12 -0.76
CA PRO A 41 -8.78 -12.96 0.12
C PRO A 41 -8.54 -14.13 1.09
N LEU A 42 -9.19 -15.26 0.90
CA LEU A 42 -9.25 -16.37 1.87
C LEU A 42 -8.18 -17.44 1.65
N THR A 43 -7.86 -17.74 0.40
CA THR A 43 -6.92 -18.81 0.07
C THR A 43 -5.47 -18.34 0.21
N PRO A 44 -4.62 -19.08 0.95
CA PRO A 44 -3.19 -18.77 1.05
C PRO A 44 -2.48 -18.83 -0.30
N ILE A 45 -1.68 -17.80 -0.59
CA ILE A 45 -0.88 -17.69 -1.81
C ILE A 45 0.48 -18.36 -1.58
N THR A 46 0.92 -19.17 -2.55
CA THR A 46 2.23 -19.84 -2.60
C THR A 46 2.91 -19.58 -3.94
N GLY A 47 4.22 -19.80 -3.99
CA GLY A 47 4.96 -19.90 -5.26
C GLY A 47 5.21 -18.55 -5.95
N ILE A 48 5.24 -17.43 -5.22
CA ILE A 48 5.80 -16.16 -5.70
C ILE A 48 7.25 -16.09 -5.23
N SER A 49 8.20 -15.86 -6.16
CA SER A 49 9.61 -15.73 -5.80
C SER A 49 9.85 -14.52 -4.87
N GLY A 50 10.60 -14.74 -3.79
CA GLY A 50 11.04 -13.66 -2.90
C GLY A 50 11.98 -12.64 -3.56
N ASP A 51 12.61 -13.02 -4.67
CA ASP A 51 13.55 -12.21 -5.43
C ASP A 51 12.88 -11.48 -6.62
N ILE A 52 11.53 -11.52 -6.70
CA ILE A 52 10.80 -10.77 -7.72
C ILE A 52 11.20 -9.29 -7.69
N THR A 53 11.64 -8.77 -8.84
CA THR A 53 12.03 -7.36 -8.96
C THR A 53 10.83 -6.43 -8.78
N LEU A 54 11.06 -5.17 -8.43
CA LEU A 54 9.96 -4.21 -8.31
C LEU A 54 9.28 -3.96 -9.66
N GLU A 55 10.02 -4.03 -10.76
CA GLU A 55 9.50 -3.90 -12.13
C GLU A 55 8.54 -5.07 -12.46
N ASP A 56 8.96 -6.31 -12.23
CA ASP A 56 8.13 -7.50 -12.44
C ASP A 56 6.93 -7.55 -11.49
N ALA A 57 7.11 -7.06 -10.27
CA ALA A 57 6.03 -6.91 -9.30
C ALA A 57 4.95 -5.94 -9.80
N TYR A 58 5.32 -4.78 -10.34
CA TYR A 58 4.37 -3.85 -10.95
C TYR A 58 3.77 -4.37 -12.26
N CYS A 59 4.54 -5.12 -13.05
CA CYS A 59 4.01 -5.84 -14.20
C CYS A 59 2.91 -6.83 -13.77
N SER A 60 3.16 -7.61 -12.73
CA SER A 60 2.20 -8.55 -12.15
C SER A 60 0.98 -7.83 -11.56
N GLN A 61 1.20 -6.75 -10.82
CA GLN A 61 0.14 -5.90 -10.26
C GLN A 61 -0.76 -5.34 -11.37
N LYS A 62 -0.20 -4.89 -12.50
CA LYS A 62 -0.99 -4.39 -13.64
C LYS A 62 -1.95 -5.45 -14.18
N LYS A 63 -1.51 -6.70 -14.30
CA LYS A 63 -2.37 -7.83 -14.69
C LYS A 63 -3.47 -8.08 -13.66
N TYR A 64 -3.09 -8.10 -12.38
CA TYR A 64 -4.00 -8.25 -11.24
C TYR A 64 -5.10 -7.17 -11.26
N ILE A 65 -4.71 -5.90 -11.40
CA ILE A 65 -5.62 -4.75 -11.46
C ILE A 65 -6.55 -4.82 -12.68
N ASN A 66 -6.07 -5.26 -13.83
CA ASN A 66 -6.91 -5.37 -15.03
C ASN A 66 -8.06 -6.37 -14.81
N ILE A 67 -7.78 -7.52 -14.20
CA ILE A 67 -8.83 -8.50 -13.85
C ILE A 67 -9.78 -7.92 -12.81
N LEU A 68 -9.26 -7.21 -11.79
CA LEU A 68 -10.13 -6.57 -10.79
C LEU A 68 -11.03 -5.49 -11.40
N LYS A 69 -10.58 -4.75 -12.43
CA LYS A 69 -11.41 -3.78 -13.14
C LYS A 69 -12.61 -4.43 -13.83
N ASP A 70 -12.38 -5.60 -14.41
CA ASP A 70 -13.45 -6.36 -15.08
C ASP A 70 -14.47 -6.89 -14.07
N LEU A 71 -14.02 -7.29 -12.88
CA LEU A 71 -14.87 -7.84 -11.81
C LEU A 71 -15.55 -6.76 -10.94
N ASN A 72 -14.87 -5.66 -10.66
CA ASN A 72 -15.24 -4.70 -9.61
C ASN A 72 -15.40 -3.26 -10.10
N GLY A 73 -15.31 -3.03 -11.42
CA GLY A 73 -15.44 -1.71 -12.00
C GLY A 73 -14.20 -0.83 -11.87
N LYS A 74 -14.40 0.48 -12.02
CA LYS A 74 -13.28 1.44 -12.05
C LYS A 74 -12.62 1.62 -10.67
N PRO A 75 -11.28 1.81 -10.63
CA PRO A 75 -10.60 2.24 -9.42
C PRO A 75 -11.16 3.54 -8.85
N VAL A 76 -11.12 3.68 -7.53
CA VAL A 76 -11.55 4.87 -6.78
C VAL A 76 -10.42 5.59 -6.10
N GLY A 77 -9.19 5.11 -6.23
CA GLY A 77 -8.02 5.74 -5.63
C GLY A 77 -6.80 4.83 -5.59
N TYR A 78 -5.84 5.25 -4.79
CA TYR A 78 -4.53 4.63 -4.69
C TYR A 78 -4.07 4.55 -3.23
N LYS A 79 -3.23 3.57 -2.95
CA LYS A 79 -2.58 3.36 -1.67
C LYS A 79 -1.08 3.55 -1.84
N VAL A 80 -0.43 4.21 -0.87
CA VAL A 80 1.03 4.24 -0.73
C VAL A 80 1.41 3.38 0.48
N GLY A 81 2.43 2.57 0.35
CA GLY A 81 3.00 1.81 1.46
C GLY A 81 4.52 1.85 1.44
N PHE A 82 5.14 1.25 2.46
CA PHE A 82 6.59 1.27 2.66
C PHE A 82 7.17 2.69 2.78
N THR A 83 6.44 3.61 3.41
CA THR A 83 6.83 5.01 3.57
C THR A 83 7.94 5.21 4.61
N GLY A 84 8.16 4.25 5.52
CA GLY A 84 9.20 4.30 6.55
C GLY A 84 10.41 3.42 6.23
N LYS A 85 11.63 3.89 6.56
CA LYS A 85 12.88 3.16 6.31
C LYS A 85 12.91 1.77 6.97
N SER A 86 12.48 1.65 8.21
CA SER A 86 12.43 0.36 8.92
C SER A 86 11.51 -0.66 8.23
N THR A 87 10.40 -0.19 7.66
CA THR A 87 9.50 -1.04 6.89
C THR A 87 10.14 -1.44 5.56
N GLN A 88 10.82 -0.51 4.89
CA GLN A 88 11.57 -0.80 3.66
C GLN A 88 12.66 -1.87 3.89
N GLU A 89 13.44 -1.73 4.94
CA GLU A 89 14.47 -2.71 5.33
C GLU A 89 13.86 -4.08 5.62
N ARG A 90 12.79 -4.11 6.43
CA ARG A 90 12.09 -5.35 6.78
C ARG A 90 11.57 -6.12 5.57
N PHE A 91 11.03 -5.42 4.60
CA PHE A 91 10.44 -6.02 3.39
C PHE A 91 11.39 -6.01 2.18
N LYS A 92 12.66 -5.66 2.37
CA LYS A 92 13.69 -5.65 1.32
C LYS A 92 13.26 -4.85 0.08
N ILE A 93 12.69 -3.67 0.29
CA ILE A 93 12.31 -2.72 -0.76
C ILE A 93 12.98 -1.38 -0.48
N LEU A 94 13.41 -0.66 -1.51
CA LEU A 94 14.23 0.55 -1.36
C LEU A 94 13.45 1.86 -1.49
N THR A 95 12.17 1.78 -1.83
CA THR A 95 11.32 2.95 -2.11
C THR A 95 9.89 2.66 -1.65
N PRO A 96 9.07 3.68 -1.38
CA PRO A 96 7.64 3.48 -1.26
C PRO A 96 7.06 2.82 -2.51
N ALA A 97 5.91 2.18 -2.38
CA ALA A 97 5.22 1.52 -3.48
C ALA A 97 3.73 1.86 -3.47
N THR A 98 3.07 1.63 -4.61
CA THR A 98 1.66 1.98 -4.81
C THR A 98 0.80 0.77 -5.10
N ALA A 99 -0.47 0.84 -4.69
CA ALA A 99 -1.53 -0.10 -5.03
C ALA A 99 -2.79 0.66 -5.48
N VAL A 100 -3.76 -0.05 -6.03
CA VAL A 100 -5.02 0.51 -6.53
C VAL A 100 -6.17 0.12 -5.62
N LEU A 101 -7.05 1.08 -5.33
CA LEU A 101 -8.21 0.91 -4.48
C LEU A 101 -9.49 0.82 -5.31
N PHE A 102 -10.41 -0.06 -4.87
CA PHE A 102 -11.72 -0.26 -5.50
C PHE A 102 -12.85 -0.03 -4.50
N GLU A 103 -14.03 0.39 -4.97
CA GLU A 103 -15.17 0.75 -4.10
C GLU A 103 -15.60 -0.40 -3.19
N HIS A 104 -15.63 -1.64 -3.69
CA HIS A 104 -16.03 -2.82 -2.90
C HIS A 104 -15.13 -3.13 -1.69
N MET A 105 -13.94 -2.53 -1.63
CA MET A 105 -13.02 -2.66 -0.49
C MET A 105 -13.48 -1.80 0.69
N PHE A 106 -14.23 -0.72 0.44
CA PHE A 106 -14.68 0.21 1.47
C PHE A 106 -15.93 -0.28 2.17
N VAL A 107 -15.88 -0.30 3.49
CA VAL A 107 -17.03 -0.58 4.34
C VAL A 107 -17.48 0.71 5.06
N LYS A 108 -18.74 0.75 5.48
CA LYS A 108 -19.31 1.93 6.14
C LYS A 108 -18.68 2.15 7.52
N ASN A 109 -18.40 3.42 7.86
CA ASN A 109 -17.97 3.80 9.21
C ASN A 109 -18.97 3.32 10.27
N GLY A 110 -18.46 2.69 11.33
CA GLY A 110 -19.25 2.10 12.41
C GLY A 110 -19.90 0.75 12.07
N SER A 111 -19.63 0.19 10.88
CA SER A 111 -20.15 -1.14 10.52
C SER A 111 -19.39 -2.28 11.21
N SER A 112 -19.88 -3.49 11.01
CA SER A 112 -19.26 -4.72 11.50
C SER A 112 -18.82 -5.59 10.34
N ILE A 113 -17.66 -6.23 10.47
CA ILE A 113 -17.16 -7.23 9.52
C ILE A 113 -16.76 -8.50 10.25
N ASP A 114 -16.83 -9.62 9.55
CA ASP A 114 -16.33 -10.90 10.04
C ASP A 114 -14.81 -10.86 10.16
N ARG A 115 -14.26 -11.32 11.27
CA ARG A 115 -12.83 -11.45 11.50
C ARG A 115 -12.12 -12.31 10.43
N ASN A 116 -12.83 -13.29 9.92
CA ASN A 116 -12.33 -14.24 8.92
C ASN A 116 -12.48 -13.72 7.48
N PHE A 117 -12.62 -12.41 7.28
CA PHE A 117 -12.74 -11.82 5.94
C PHE A 117 -11.53 -12.08 5.02
N GLY A 118 -10.40 -12.54 5.55
CA GLY A 118 -9.21 -12.83 4.78
C GLY A 118 -8.17 -13.64 5.54
N HIS A 119 -7.31 -14.33 4.80
CA HIS A 119 -6.21 -15.11 5.38
C HIS A 119 -5.17 -14.19 6.02
N ARG A 120 -4.85 -14.41 7.31
CA ARG A 120 -3.92 -13.58 8.10
C ARG A 120 -4.31 -12.10 8.09
N ALA A 121 -5.57 -11.83 8.40
CA ALA A 121 -6.10 -10.47 8.45
C ALA A 121 -5.43 -9.63 9.54
N LEU A 122 -5.14 -8.39 9.19
CA LEU A 122 -4.44 -7.40 10.01
C LEU A 122 -5.28 -6.12 10.08
N ILE A 123 -4.88 -5.17 10.94
CA ILE A 123 -5.51 -3.86 11.06
C ILE A 123 -4.44 -2.79 11.34
N GLU A 124 -4.58 -1.62 10.73
CA GLU A 124 -3.69 -0.48 10.96
C GLU A 124 -4.43 0.86 10.83
N PRO A 125 -4.04 1.86 11.66
CA PRO A 125 -4.46 3.23 11.46
C PRO A 125 -3.66 3.85 10.31
N ASP A 126 -4.34 4.55 9.43
CA ASP A 126 -3.79 5.16 8.22
C ASP A 126 -4.40 6.56 8.03
N LEU A 127 -3.97 7.29 7.02
CA LEU A 127 -4.48 8.61 6.67
C LEU A 127 -4.94 8.62 5.21
N MET A 128 -6.17 9.09 4.99
CA MET A 128 -6.75 9.24 3.65
C MET A 128 -6.88 10.71 3.28
N MET A 129 -6.46 11.06 2.05
CA MET A 129 -6.75 12.36 1.45
C MET A 129 -7.57 12.19 0.18
N ILE A 130 -8.46 13.18 -0.08
CA ILE A 130 -9.30 13.17 -1.29
C ILE A 130 -8.81 14.24 -2.26
N VAL A 131 -8.53 13.83 -3.49
CA VAL A 131 -8.12 14.74 -4.56
C VAL A 131 -9.28 15.65 -4.97
N LYS A 132 -9.02 16.94 -5.04
CA LYS A 132 -9.99 17.94 -5.49
C LYS A 132 -10.07 18.06 -7.00
N ASP A 133 -8.92 18.07 -7.66
CA ASP A 133 -8.81 18.17 -9.12
C ASP A 133 -7.42 17.70 -9.61
N SER A 134 -7.31 17.52 -10.93
CA SER A 134 -6.10 16.98 -11.56
C SER A 134 -4.91 17.95 -11.61
N LYS A 135 -5.07 19.21 -11.26
CA LYS A 135 -3.95 20.17 -11.21
C LYS A 135 -2.94 19.83 -10.11
N ILE A 136 -3.32 18.93 -9.19
CA ILE A 136 -2.39 18.34 -8.21
C ILE A 136 -1.14 17.76 -8.88
N MET A 137 -1.26 17.26 -10.13
CA MET A 137 -0.13 16.71 -10.90
C MET A 137 0.97 17.71 -11.24
N ASN A 138 0.67 19.02 -11.12
CA ASN A 138 1.63 20.10 -11.35
C ASN A 138 2.26 20.63 -10.06
N ALA A 139 1.85 20.10 -8.90
CA ALA A 139 2.34 20.59 -7.61
C ALA A 139 3.80 20.21 -7.39
N THR A 140 4.62 21.17 -6.99
CA THR A 140 6.05 21.03 -6.69
C THR A 140 6.38 21.16 -5.21
N ASN A 141 5.39 21.58 -4.41
CA ASN A 141 5.52 21.75 -2.96
C ASN A 141 4.18 21.49 -2.24
N ALA A 142 4.24 21.37 -0.91
CA ALA A 142 3.09 21.04 -0.08
C ALA A 142 1.94 22.05 -0.16
N ILE A 143 2.25 23.34 -0.25
CA ILE A 143 1.25 24.41 -0.37
C ILE A 143 0.52 24.31 -1.71
N GLU A 144 1.22 24.07 -2.80
CA GLU A 144 0.59 23.88 -4.10
C GLU A 144 -0.28 22.62 -4.10
N ALA A 145 0.25 21.47 -3.64
CA ALA A 145 -0.51 20.23 -3.57
C ALA A 145 -1.77 20.36 -2.72
N SER A 146 -1.71 21.06 -1.59
CA SER A 146 -2.87 21.26 -0.69
C SER A 146 -4.04 21.98 -1.34
N LYS A 147 -3.80 22.87 -2.31
CA LYS A 147 -4.87 23.57 -3.07
C LYS A 147 -5.74 22.58 -3.88
N HIS A 148 -5.20 21.40 -4.16
CA HIS A 148 -5.81 20.35 -4.98
C HIS A 148 -6.21 19.11 -4.19
N ILE A 149 -6.18 19.19 -2.85
CA ILE A 149 -6.77 18.24 -1.91
C ILE A 149 -8.03 18.87 -1.33
N SER A 150 -9.13 18.13 -1.26
CA SER A 150 -10.39 18.62 -0.68
C SER A 150 -10.47 18.36 0.82
N SER A 151 -10.02 17.23 1.29
CA SER A 151 -10.19 16.81 2.68
C SER A 151 -9.20 15.74 3.12
N ILE A 152 -9.05 15.65 4.46
CA ILE A 152 -8.24 14.63 5.16
C ILE A 152 -9.18 13.82 6.03
N HIS A 153 -9.01 12.51 6.10
CA HIS A 153 -9.87 11.60 6.83
C HIS A 153 -9.05 10.64 7.70
N PRO A 154 -9.51 10.35 8.93
CA PRO A 154 -9.06 9.16 9.64
C PRO A 154 -9.49 7.93 8.84
N TYR A 155 -8.59 6.97 8.72
CA TYR A 155 -8.79 5.82 7.86
C TYR A 155 -8.19 4.58 8.52
N ILE A 156 -8.95 3.49 8.59
CA ILE A 156 -8.47 2.21 9.07
C ILE A 156 -8.36 1.28 7.87
N GLU A 157 -7.18 0.73 7.66
CA GLU A 157 -6.96 -0.32 6.69
C GLU A 157 -6.95 -1.69 7.37
N MET A 158 -7.56 -2.66 6.72
CA MET A 158 -7.61 -4.05 7.15
C MET A 158 -7.14 -4.95 6.00
N PRO A 159 -5.81 -5.06 5.82
CA PRO A 159 -5.25 -5.93 4.79
C PRO A 159 -5.35 -7.40 5.21
N ALA A 160 -5.55 -8.28 4.23
CA ALA A 160 -5.35 -9.70 4.38
C ALA A 160 -4.02 -10.09 3.75
N LEU A 161 -3.05 -10.53 4.55
CA LEU A 161 -1.69 -10.79 4.04
C LEU A 161 -1.66 -11.85 2.94
N GLN A 162 -2.58 -12.80 2.98
CA GLN A 162 -2.79 -13.89 2.01
C GLN A 162 -1.59 -14.83 1.79
N ILE A 163 -0.36 -14.39 1.96
CA ILE A 163 0.85 -15.20 1.74
C ILE A 163 0.89 -16.35 2.74
N ALA A 164 1.05 -17.58 2.25
CA ALA A 164 1.10 -18.77 3.07
C ALA A 164 2.26 -18.72 4.08
N LYS A 165 2.11 -19.44 5.20
CA LYS A 165 3.18 -19.54 6.20
C LYS A 165 4.39 -20.26 5.58
N GLY A 166 5.57 -19.67 5.71
CA GLY A 166 6.81 -20.22 5.15
C GLY A 166 7.18 -19.66 3.77
N GLU A 167 6.24 -19.03 3.06
CA GLU A 167 6.52 -18.33 1.82
C GLU A 167 7.24 -16.99 2.08
N PRO A 168 8.04 -16.49 1.13
CA PRO A 168 8.75 -15.22 1.28
C PRO A 168 7.78 -14.03 1.32
N ILE A 169 8.00 -13.10 2.26
CA ILE A 169 7.24 -11.85 2.39
C ILE A 169 8.19 -10.69 2.12
N THR A 170 8.34 -10.32 0.86
CA THR A 170 9.15 -9.16 0.43
C THR A 170 8.28 -8.07 -0.16
N GLY A 171 8.81 -6.85 -0.30
CA GLY A 171 8.10 -5.74 -0.92
C GLY A 171 7.64 -6.08 -2.33
N GLY A 172 8.48 -6.74 -3.13
CA GLY A 172 8.11 -7.20 -4.48
C GLY A 172 6.92 -8.15 -4.46
N VAL A 173 6.93 -9.17 -3.59
CA VAL A 173 5.79 -10.10 -3.43
C VAL A 173 4.51 -9.36 -3.06
N ILE A 174 4.59 -8.44 -2.10
CA ILE A 174 3.43 -7.65 -1.65
C ILE A 174 2.92 -6.74 -2.77
N VAL A 175 3.80 -6.07 -3.51
CA VAL A 175 3.43 -5.20 -4.64
C VAL A 175 2.75 -6.00 -5.75
N ALA A 176 3.25 -7.20 -6.08
CA ALA A 176 2.71 -8.04 -7.14
C ALA A 176 1.23 -8.40 -6.95
N ILE A 177 0.76 -8.45 -5.70
CA ILE A 177 -0.62 -8.78 -5.31
C ILE A 177 -1.40 -7.55 -4.79
N ASN A 178 -1.17 -6.39 -5.42
CA ASN A 178 -1.84 -5.14 -5.11
C ASN A 178 -1.74 -4.72 -3.63
N MET A 179 -0.56 -4.95 -3.03
CA MET A 179 -0.22 -4.61 -1.64
C MET A 179 -1.26 -5.08 -0.62
N VAL A 180 -1.83 -6.25 -0.87
CA VAL A 180 -2.80 -6.93 0.01
C VAL A 180 -4.02 -6.10 0.41
N ALA A 181 -4.33 -5.05 -0.36
CA ALA A 181 -5.48 -4.18 -0.14
C ALA A 181 -6.78 -4.99 -0.15
N THR A 182 -7.51 -5.01 0.96
CA THR A 182 -8.65 -5.93 1.14
C THR A 182 -9.90 -5.24 1.66
N LYS A 183 -9.89 -4.75 2.88
CA LYS A 183 -11.00 -4.01 3.51
C LYS A 183 -10.50 -2.75 4.16
N MET A 184 -11.36 -1.73 4.15
CA MET A 184 -11.01 -0.42 4.67
C MET A 184 -12.25 0.37 5.08
N VAL A 185 -12.08 1.26 6.04
CA VAL A 185 -13.13 2.16 6.50
C VAL A 185 -12.60 3.57 6.64
N MET A 186 -13.32 4.54 6.08
CA MET A 186 -12.97 5.96 6.10
C MET A 186 -13.96 6.72 6.97
N GLY A 187 -13.45 7.59 7.85
CA GLY A 187 -14.24 8.44 8.72
C GLY A 187 -14.60 9.79 8.06
N PRO A 188 -15.22 10.71 8.83
CA PRO A 188 -15.57 12.04 8.34
C PRO A 188 -14.34 12.85 7.97
N GLY A 189 -14.49 13.72 6.97
CA GLY A 189 -13.42 14.56 6.47
C GLY A 189 -13.24 15.86 7.25
N ILE A 190 -11.97 16.25 7.38
CA ILE A 190 -11.54 17.60 7.77
C ILE A 190 -11.17 18.34 6.49
N LEU A 191 -11.70 19.51 6.25
CA LEU A 191 -11.39 20.31 5.07
C LEU A 191 -9.90 20.69 5.04
N MET A 192 -9.27 20.47 3.88
CA MET A 192 -7.89 20.89 3.66
C MET A 192 -7.80 22.43 3.65
N GLN A 193 -6.79 22.97 4.34
CA GLN A 193 -6.44 24.37 4.27
C GLN A 193 -5.08 24.54 3.60
N SER A 194 -4.98 25.53 2.70
CA SER A 194 -3.78 25.75 1.89
C SER A 194 -2.93 26.89 2.44
N ASN A 195 -2.63 26.83 3.74
CA ASN A 195 -1.72 27.75 4.43
C ASN A 195 -0.63 26.99 5.17
N ILE A 196 0.46 27.68 5.50
CA ILE A 196 1.64 27.04 6.08
C ILE A 196 1.36 26.45 7.46
N GLU A 197 0.58 27.15 8.28
CA GLU A 197 0.25 26.74 9.65
C GLU A 197 -0.51 25.41 9.65
N PHE A 198 -1.48 25.24 8.75
CA PHE A 198 -2.23 24.00 8.64
C PHE A 198 -1.33 22.87 8.10
N ILE A 199 -0.49 23.12 7.10
CA ILE A 199 0.44 22.12 6.56
C ILE A 199 1.44 21.66 7.64
N GLU A 200 1.99 22.57 8.42
CA GLU A 200 2.87 22.24 9.55
C GLU A 200 2.14 21.43 10.63
N SER A 201 0.89 21.79 10.92
CA SER A 201 0.07 21.07 11.91
C SER A 201 -0.18 19.62 11.53
N LEU A 202 -0.14 19.25 10.24
CA LEU A 202 -0.26 17.87 9.80
C LEU A 202 0.89 16.99 10.32
N SER A 203 2.09 17.54 10.49
CA SER A 203 3.22 16.78 11.03
C SER A 203 3.11 16.56 12.54
N THR A 204 2.52 17.52 13.26
CA THR A 204 2.37 17.51 14.72
C THR A 204 1.01 16.98 15.18
N MET A 205 0.05 16.79 14.28
CA MET A 205 -1.24 16.20 14.65
C MET A 205 -1.06 14.89 15.37
N GLU A 206 -1.90 14.66 16.36
CA GLU A 206 -1.86 13.43 17.13
C GLU A 206 -2.89 12.44 16.57
N THR A 207 -2.43 11.24 16.27
CA THR A 207 -3.28 10.13 15.86
C THR A 207 -3.42 9.13 17.01
N ILE A 208 -4.65 8.73 17.34
CA ILE A 208 -4.93 7.84 18.47
C ILE A 208 -5.77 6.66 17.98
N PHE A 209 -5.26 5.44 18.18
CA PHE A 209 -5.93 4.19 17.87
C PHE A 209 -6.24 3.46 19.16
N GLU A 210 -7.53 3.16 19.39
CA GLU A 210 -8.09 2.66 20.65
C GLU A 210 -8.89 1.39 20.43
N ASP A 211 -8.96 0.56 21.47
CA ASP A 211 -9.88 -0.58 21.55
C ASP A 211 -11.28 -0.17 22.06
N GLU A 212 -12.16 -1.16 22.23
CA GLU A 212 -13.56 -0.98 22.68
C GLU A 212 -13.70 -0.40 24.09
N MET A 213 -12.65 -0.45 24.91
CA MET A 213 -12.64 0.09 26.28
C MET A 213 -12.00 1.48 26.33
N GLY A 214 -11.61 2.04 25.19
CA GLY A 214 -10.87 3.29 25.11
C GLY A 214 -9.39 3.15 25.53
N THR A 215 -8.88 1.92 25.57
CA THR A 215 -7.46 1.68 25.83
C THR A 215 -6.65 2.06 24.59
N ILE A 216 -5.70 2.96 24.74
CA ILE A 216 -4.84 3.38 23.62
C ILE A 216 -3.95 2.20 23.20
N ILE A 217 -4.19 1.68 22.01
CA ILE A 217 -3.35 0.67 21.36
C ILE A 217 -2.11 1.33 20.77
N GLN A 218 -2.29 2.52 20.18
CA GLN A 218 -1.22 3.29 19.56
C GLN A 218 -1.54 4.78 19.53
N LYS A 219 -0.50 5.57 19.74
CA LYS A 219 -0.47 7.01 19.58
C LYS A 219 0.73 7.39 18.75
N SER A 220 0.53 8.18 17.70
CA SER A 220 1.60 8.56 16.77
C SER A 220 1.40 9.98 16.26
N PRO A 221 2.48 10.71 15.96
CA PRO A 221 2.37 11.99 15.27
C PRO A 221 2.19 11.78 13.75
N GLY A 222 1.60 12.78 13.07
CA GLY A 222 1.49 12.77 11.62
C GLY A 222 2.84 12.74 10.90
N SER A 223 3.90 13.19 11.54
CA SER A 223 5.28 13.14 11.03
C SER A 223 5.80 11.72 10.77
N THR A 224 5.14 10.69 11.27
CA THR A 224 5.40 9.28 10.91
C THR A 224 5.33 9.05 9.40
N LEU A 225 4.49 9.81 8.69
CA LEU A 225 4.36 9.78 7.24
C LEU A 225 5.40 10.70 6.58
N MET A 226 6.62 10.20 6.39
CA MET A 226 7.74 10.89 5.71
C MET A 226 8.03 12.31 6.26
N GLY A 227 7.86 12.53 7.57
CA GLY A 227 8.04 13.82 8.24
C GLY A 227 6.81 14.75 8.16
N ASN A 228 6.03 14.66 7.12
CA ASN A 228 4.74 15.33 6.95
C ASN A 228 3.89 14.55 5.93
N PRO A 229 2.59 14.32 6.17
CA PRO A 229 1.71 13.62 5.21
C PRO A 229 1.74 14.18 3.79
N MET A 230 1.93 15.49 3.62
CA MET A 230 2.05 16.12 2.30
C MET A 230 3.29 15.66 1.53
N ASN A 231 4.34 15.20 2.18
CA ASN A 231 5.52 14.62 1.52
C ASN A 231 5.18 13.30 0.83
N VAL A 232 4.26 12.51 1.39
CA VAL A 232 3.74 11.30 0.73
C VAL A 232 2.93 11.67 -0.51
N VAL A 233 2.12 12.72 -0.44
CA VAL A 233 1.34 13.23 -1.60
C VAL A 233 2.29 13.68 -2.72
N LEU A 234 3.33 14.45 -2.40
CA LEU A 234 4.32 14.92 -3.37
C LEU A 234 5.08 13.75 -4.00
N TRP A 235 5.51 12.79 -3.19
CA TRP A 235 6.15 11.58 -3.70
C TRP A 235 5.22 10.83 -4.68
N LEU A 236 3.93 10.71 -4.35
CA LEU A 236 2.95 10.04 -5.20
C LEU A 236 2.72 10.80 -6.53
N VAL A 237 2.66 12.14 -6.48
CA VAL A 237 2.55 12.98 -7.69
C VAL A 237 3.76 12.78 -8.60
N GLU A 238 4.97 12.81 -8.04
CA GLU A 238 6.20 12.58 -8.80
C GLU A 238 6.21 11.17 -9.43
N GLU A 239 5.90 10.15 -8.64
CA GLU A 239 5.85 8.75 -9.10
C GLU A 239 4.80 8.55 -10.21
N PHE A 240 3.64 9.19 -10.10
CA PHE A 240 2.58 9.08 -11.09
C PHE A 240 2.89 9.86 -12.36
N ASN A 241 3.54 11.03 -12.27
CA ASN A 241 4.06 11.73 -13.44
C ASN A 241 5.07 10.84 -14.20
N ARG A 242 5.96 10.17 -13.48
CA ARG A 242 6.93 9.23 -14.07
C ARG A 242 6.26 8.02 -14.74
N LYS A 243 5.12 7.56 -14.20
CA LYS A 243 4.35 6.42 -14.72
C LYS A 243 3.27 6.80 -15.75
N GLY A 244 3.08 8.08 -16.03
CA GLY A 244 2.01 8.56 -16.91
C GLY A 244 0.60 8.35 -16.34
N ILE A 245 0.45 8.32 -15.01
CA ILE A 245 -0.83 8.20 -14.30
C ILE A 245 -1.29 9.59 -13.88
N THR A 246 -2.55 9.92 -14.16
CA THR A 246 -3.13 11.22 -13.77
C THR A 246 -4.16 11.03 -12.67
N LEU A 247 -3.96 11.71 -11.54
CA LEU A 247 -4.96 11.82 -10.47
C LEU A 247 -6.12 12.71 -10.93
N LYS A 248 -7.32 12.41 -10.45
CA LYS A 248 -8.55 13.11 -10.81
C LYS A 248 -9.39 13.43 -9.57
N ALA A 249 -10.35 14.34 -9.72
CA ALA A 249 -11.28 14.68 -8.66
C ALA A 249 -11.96 13.45 -8.08
N GLY A 250 -11.98 13.34 -6.75
CA GLY A 250 -12.57 12.24 -6.02
C GLY A 250 -11.64 11.04 -5.78
N ASP A 251 -10.45 11.00 -6.38
CA ASP A 251 -9.49 9.94 -6.09
C ASP A 251 -9.12 9.94 -4.60
N ARG A 252 -9.18 8.77 -3.99
CA ARG A 252 -8.84 8.50 -2.59
C ARG A 252 -7.37 8.13 -2.50
N LEU A 253 -6.59 8.86 -1.70
CA LEU A 253 -5.17 8.62 -1.50
C LEU A 253 -4.94 8.12 -0.08
N SER A 254 -4.72 6.81 0.11
CA SER A 254 -4.20 6.24 1.35
C SER A 254 -2.70 6.51 1.40
N LEU A 255 -2.26 7.20 2.44
CA LEU A 255 -0.88 7.70 2.57
C LEU A 255 0.04 6.72 3.32
N GLY A 256 -0.50 5.61 3.79
CA GLY A 256 0.23 4.60 4.54
C GLY A 256 0.02 4.69 6.05
N SER A 257 0.44 3.65 6.75
CA SER A 257 0.24 3.52 8.19
C SER A 257 0.93 4.63 8.97
N VAL A 258 0.20 5.23 9.88
CA VAL A 258 0.74 6.18 10.86
C VAL A 258 1.34 5.47 12.08
N GLY A 259 1.61 4.18 11.97
CA GLY A 259 2.19 3.41 13.05
C GLY A 259 2.43 1.95 12.74
N LYS A 260 1.99 1.06 13.64
CA LYS A 260 2.19 -0.39 13.50
C LYS A 260 0.97 -1.07 12.90
N LEU A 261 1.22 -2.16 12.22
CA LEU A 261 0.25 -3.11 11.74
C LEU A 261 0.01 -4.18 12.82
N PHE A 262 -1.23 -4.44 13.17
CA PHE A 262 -1.60 -5.36 14.24
C PHE A 262 -2.37 -6.57 13.71
N PRO A 263 -2.10 -7.79 14.23
CA PRO A 263 -3.01 -8.92 14.03
C PRO A 263 -4.39 -8.63 14.64
N LEU A 264 -5.45 -9.06 14.00
CA LEU A 264 -6.78 -9.01 14.59
C LEU A 264 -6.84 -9.92 15.83
N LYS A 265 -7.29 -9.35 16.97
CA LYS A 265 -7.47 -10.08 18.22
C LYS A 265 -8.72 -10.98 18.16
N GLU A 266 -8.73 -12.01 18.98
CA GLU A 266 -9.89 -12.89 19.14
C GLU A 266 -11.06 -12.19 19.84
N GLY A 267 -12.27 -12.69 19.59
CA GLY A 267 -13.53 -12.15 20.13
C GLY A 267 -14.00 -10.90 19.40
N ASN A 268 -15.17 -10.42 19.81
CA ASN A 268 -15.76 -9.19 19.27
C ASN A 268 -14.98 -7.99 19.74
N LYS A 269 -14.40 -7.24 18.82
CA LYS A 269 -13.57 -6.07 19.08
C LYS A 269 -14.07 -4.86 18.30
N THR A 270 -14.09 -3.71 18.94
CA THR A 270 -14.31 -2.42 18.27
C THR A 270 -13.01 -1.63 18.29
N TYR A 271 -12.59 -1.17 17.15
CA TYR A 271 -11.44 -0.30 17.00
C TYR A 271 -11.91 1.09 16.62
N THR A 272 -11.38 2.10 17.30
CA THR A 272 -11.64 3.52 17.01
C THR A 272 -10.32 4.22 16.72
N TYR A 273 -10.32 5.04 15.68
CA TYR A 273 -9.17 5.82 15.28
C TYR A 273 -9.54 7.29 15.11
N SER A 274 -8.72 8.20 15.63
CA SER A 274 -8.99 9.63 15.60
C SER A 274 -7.79 10.46 15.18
N LEU A 275 -8.09 11.58 14.49
CA LEU A 275 -7.16 12.65 14.17
C LEU A 275 -7.44 13.84 15.09
N ASN A 276 -6.42 14.29 15.82
CA ASN A 276 -6.51 15.34 16.83
C ASN A 276 -5.53 16.47 16.49
N GLY A 277 -5.89 17.72 16.81
CA GLY A 277 -5.00 18.88 16.69
C GLY A 277 -5.06 19.63 15.35
N ILE A 278 -5.84 19.17 14.36
CA ILE A 278 -6.00 19.82 13.05
C ILE A 278 -7.44 20.30 12.80
N SER A 279 -8.32 20.12 13.76
CA SER A 279 -9.70 20.61 13.75
C SER A 279 -10.20 20.84 15.17
N LYS A 280 -11.27 21.64 15.34
CA LYS A 280 -11.89 21.90 16.66
C LYS A 280 -12.44 20.63 17.31
N ILE A 281 -13.00 19.71 16.51
CA ILE A 281 -13.54 18.44 16.95
C ILE A 281 -12.73 17.35 16.27
N PRO A 282 -12.16 16.38 17.01
CA PRO A 282 -11.45 15.26 16.41
C PRO A 282 -12.30 14.49 15.42
N ALA A 283 -11.77 14.23 14.24
CA ALA A 283 -12.43 13.32 13.31
C ALA A 283 -12.16 11.87 13.74
N LYS A 284 -13.22 11.05 13.78
CA LYS A 284 -13.14 9.65 14.26
C LYS A 284 -13.73 8.68 13.25
N VAL A 285 -13.13 7.51 13.17
CA VAL A 285 -13.60 6.36 12.41
C VAL A 285 -13.60 5.13 13.30
N SER A 286 -14.56 4.23 13.13
CA SER A 286 -14.61 2.99 13.89
C SER A 286 -15.03 1.82 13.04
N ILE A 287 -14.63 0.62 13.46
CA ILE A 287 -15.02 -0.65 12.86
C ILE A 287 -15.17 -1.70 13.96
N LYS A 288 -16.22 -2.51 13.86
CA LYS A 288 -16.41 -3.67 14.71
C LYS A 288 -15.96 -4.93 13.98
N ILE A 289 -15.16 -5.74 14.65
CA ILE A 289 -14.70 -7.05 14.18
C ILE A 289 -15.42 -8.11 15.02
N ASN A 290 -16.17 -9.00 14.37
CA ASN A 290 -16.93 -10.09 15.04
C ASN A 290 -16.16 -11.40 15.00
#